data_457e45e138841de9e13ad8f8378f87bb
#
_entry.id   457e45e138841de9e13ad8f8378f87bb
#
_cell.length_a   1.000
_cell.length_b   1.000
_cell.length_c   1.000
_cell.angle_alpha   90.00
_cell.angle_beta   90.00
_cell.angle_gamma   90.00
#
_symmetry.space_group_name_H-M   'P 1'
#
loop_
_entity.id
_entity.type
_entity.pdbx_description
1 polymer ?
#
loop_
_entity_poly.entity_id
_entity_poly.type
_entity_poly.pdbx_seq_one_letter_code
_entity_poly.pdbx_strand_id
1 'polypeptide(L)'
;MIDCRVFISGHRNITQDEFTKYYINNIDSFIKWAANESSLGSKSLTFYIGDCIGCDSMAINYIADYITKHNTTNINIKLCMLYNTFSGQNNTIYNNKYIEIIKKFNTHEERDCYMTENTTYDILWVREGCWDSGTAQNYVRRKFHIKLH
;
A
#
# COMPACT_ATOMS: atom_id res chain seq x y z
N MET A 1 -20.99 2.36 5.83
CA MET A 1 -19.87 2.51 4.87
C MET A 1 -19.07 1.22 4.82
N ILE A 2 -18.79 0.74 3.63
CA ILE A 2 -17.92 -0.43 3.44
C ILE A 2 -16.49 0.09 3.27
N ASP A 3 -15.60 -0.27 4.21
CA ASP A 3 -14.21 0.18 4.21
C ASP A 3 -13.28 -0.98 3.87
N CYS A 4 -12.53 -0.83 2.79
CA CYS A 4 -11.55 -1.82 2.34
C CYS A 4 -10.14 -1.26 2.58
N ARG A 5 -9.31 -2.02 3.28
CA ARG A 5 -7.95 -1.63 3.63
C ARG A 5 -6.95 -2.63 3.08
N VAL A 6 -6.02 -2.14 2.29
CA VAL A 6 -5.07 -2.96 1.53
C VAL A 6 -3.65 -2.52 1.84
N PHE A 7 -2.80 -3.47 2.22
CA PHE A 7 -1.37 -3.24 2.43
C PHE A 7 -0.62 -3.61 1.16
N ILE A 8 0.15 -2.66 0.62
CA ILE A 8 1.03 -2.90 -0.53
C ILE A 8 2.46 -2.97 -0.02
N SER A 9 3.14 -4.07 -0.30
CA SER A 9 4.56 -4.22 0.01
C SER A 9 5.31 -4.90 -1.13
N GLY A 10 6.61 -4.62 -1.26
CA GLY A 10 7.40 -5.21 -2.33
C GLY A 10 8.88 -4.87 -2.22
N HIS A 11 9.64 -5.37 -3.18
CA HIS A 11 11.09 -5.22 -3.19
C HIS A 11 11.53 -3.81 -3.55
N ARG A 12 12.64 -3.36 -2.95
CA ARG A 12 13.24 -2.05 -3.23
C ARG A 12 13.83 -1.96 -4.63
N ASN A 13 14.25 -3.07 -5.19
CA ASN A 13 14.88 -3.14 -6.51
C ASN A 13 13.97 -3.73 -7.57
N ILE A 14 12.66 -3.61 -7.37
CA ILE A 14 11.68 -4.06 -8.36
C ILE A 14 11.81 -3.25 -9.65
N THR A 15 11.70 -3.92 -10.80
CA THR A 15 11.68 -3.24 -12.08
C THR A 15 10.27 -2.77 -12.43
N GLN A 16 10.17 -1.84 -13.40
CA GLN A 16 8.87 -1.39 -13.90
C GLN A 16 8.07 -2.56 -14.50
N ASP A 17 8.74 -3.46 -15.21
CA ASP A 17 8.09 -4.63 -15.82
C ASP A 17 7.51 -5.57 -14.74
N GLU A 18 8.27 -5.80 -13.67
CA GLU A 18 7.82 -6.61 -12.54
C GLU A 18 6.64 -5.95 -11.82
N PHE A 19 6.71 -4.64 -11.62
CA PHE A 19 5.61 -3.90 -11.01
C PHE A 19 4.34 -4.00 -11.85
N THR A 20 4.45 -3.80 -13.14
CA THR A 20 3.32 -3.93 -14.09
C THR A 20 2.73 -5.33 -14.05
N LYS A 21 3.58 -6.35 -14.05
CA LYS A 21 3.15 -7.74 -14.11
C LYS A 21 2.46 -8.21 -12.82
N TYR A 22 2.98 -7.82 -11.66
CA TYR A 22 2.57 -8.40 -10.38
C TYR A 22 1.70 -7.50 -9.51
N TYR A 23 1.62 -6.20 -9.80
CA TYR A 23 0.93 -5.24 -8.93
C TYR A 23 -0.24 -4.52 -9.59
N ILE A 24 -0.09 -4.06 -10.82
CA ILE A 24 -1.06 -3.15 -11.43
C ILE A 24 -2.46 -3.77 -11.51
N ASN A 25 -2.58 -5.01 -11.95
CA ASN A 25 -3.89 -5.66 -12.06
C ASN A 25 -4.61 -5.77 -10.71
N ASN A 26 -3.87 -6.06 -9.67
CA ASN A 26 -4.43 -6.15 -8.32
C ASN A 26 -4.86 -4.78 -7.79
N ILE A 27 -4.03 -3.78 -7.97
CA ILE A 27 -4.39 -2.40 -7.60
C ILE A 27 -5.64 -1.96 -8.35
N ASP A 28 -5.69 -2.18 -9.67
CA ASP A 28 -6.83 -1.82 -10.49
C ASP A 28 -8.11 -2.53 -10.06
N SER A 29 -8.03 -3.79 -9.62
CA SER A 29 -9.18 -4.54 -9.14
C SER A 29 -9.81 -3.87 -7.92
N PHE A 30 -9.00 -3.43 -6.96
CA PHE A 30 -9.49 -2.71 -5.80
C PHE A 30 -10.07 -1.34 -6.17
N ILE A 31 -9.40 -0.63 -7.06
CA ILE A 31 -9.87 0.68 -7.55
C ILE A 31 -11.22 0.54 -8.25
N LYS A 32 -11.38 -0.46 -9.11
CA LYS A 32 -12.66 -0.74 -9.78
C LYS A 32 -13.77 -1.04 -8.79
N TRP A 33 -13.46 -1.82 -7.75
CA TRP A 33 -14.43 -2.07 -6.68
C TRP A 33 -14.87 -0.75 -6.03
N ALA A 34 -13.95 0.13 -5.70
CA ALA A 34 -14.26 1.41 -5.05
C ALA A 34 -15.02 2.37 -5.96
N ALA A 35 -14.72 2.33 -7.27
CA ALA A 35 -15.36 3.20 -8.25
C ALA A 35 -16.77 2.72 -8.63
N ASN A 36 -17.12 1.47 -8.35
CA ASN A 36 -18.38 0.90 -8.73
C ASN A 36 -19.48 1.38 -7.80
N GLU A 37 -20.41 2.16 -8.31
CA GLU A 37 -21.57 2.59 -7.54
C GLU A 37 -22.43 1.37 -7.21
N SER A 38 -22.68 1.17 -5.93
CA SER A 38 -23.46 0.05 -5.43
C SER A 38 -24.70 0.56 -4.70
N SER A 39 -25.81 -0.12 -4.86
CA SER A 39 -27.01 0.11 -4.06
C SER A 39 -26.83 -0.24 -2.59
N LEU A 40 -25.68 -0.84 -2.22
CA LEU A 40 -25.38 -1.31 -0.86
C LEU A 40 -24.73 -0.26 0.04
N GLY A 41 -24.57 0.99 -0.43
CA GLY A 41 -24.03 2.07 0.35
C GLY A 41 -22.66 2.56 -0.15
N SER A 42 -22.09 3.51 0.57
CA SER A 42 -20.82 4.12 0.20
C SER A 42 -19.64 3.19 0.48
N LYS A 43 -18.64 3.27 -0.38
CA LYS A 43 -17.40 2.50 -0.28
C LYS A 43 -16.22 3.43 -0.03
N SER A 44 -15.25 2.95 0.74
CA SER A 44 -13.99 3.60 0.98
C SER A 44 -12.85 2.60 0.76
N LEU A 45 -11.81 3.02 0.08
CA LEU A 45 -10.61 2.22 -0.17
C LEU A 45 -9.40 2.98 0.36
N THR A 46 -8.65 2.33 1.22
CA THR A 46 -7.41 2.89 1.76
C THR A 46 -6.25 1.94 1.51
N PHE A 47 -5.22 2.44 0.85
CA PHE A 47 -3.96 1.72 0.66
C PHE A 47 -2.98 2.13 1.75
N TYR A 48 -2.44 1.15 2.45
CA TYR A 48 -1.36 1.34 3.43
C TYR A 48 -0.05 1.01 2.74
N ILE A 49 0.86 1.97 2.65
CA ILE A 49 2.11 1.83 1.91
C ILE A 49 3.24 2.43 2.75
N GLY A 50 4.40 1.78 2.74
CA GLY A 50 5.60 2.31 3.37
C GLY A 50 6.30 3.36 2.50
N ASP A 51 7.45 3.82 2.96
CA ASP A 51 8.21 4.89 2.31
C ASP A 51 9.51 4.40 1.64
N CYS A 52 9.63 3.12 1.38
CA CYS A 52 10.80 2.57 0.72
C CYS A 52 10.83 2.94 -0.76
N ILE A 53 12.04 3.00 -1.31
CA ILE A 53 12.21 3.13 -2.76
C ILE A 53 11.72 1.84 -3.44
N GLY A 54 11.49 1.90 -4.75
CA GLY A 54 11.06 0.75 -5.54
C GLY A 54 9.55 0.57 -5.48
N CYS A 55 9.09 -0.59 -5.03
CA CYS A 55 7.66 -0.93 -5.07
C CYS A 55 6.77 0.11 -4.38
N ASP A 56 7.16 0.56 -3.19
CA ASP A 56 6.36 1.55 -2.44
C ASP A 56 6.19 2.84 -3.24
N SER A 57 7.30 3.36 -3.79
CA SER A 57 7.27 4.59 -4.60
C SER A 57 6.43 4.42 -5.86
N MET A 58 6.57 3.30 -6.55
CA MET A 58 5.81 3.02 -7.77
C MET A 58 4.31 2.92 -7.48
N ALA A 59 3.95 2.27 -6.38
CA ALA A 59 2.55 2.12 -5.98
C ALA A 59 1.93 3.47 -5.62
N ILE A 60 2.62 4.28 -4.83
CA ILE A 60 2.14 5.61 -4.46
C ILE A 60 1.93 6.47 -5.71
N ASN A 61 2.90 6.50 -6.61
CA ASN A 61 2.78 7.29 -7.84
C ASN A 61 1.63 6.82 -8.72
N TYR A 62 1.46 5.52 -8.87
CA TYR A 62 0.39 4.96 -9.68
C TYR A 62 -0.99 5.30 -9.13
N ILE A 63 -1.19 5.13 -7.82
CA ILE A 63 -2.47 5.40 -7.16
C ILE A 63 -2.76 6.90 -7.13
N ALA A 64 -1.76 7.72 -6.81
CA ALA A 64 -1.90 9.18 -6.79
C ALA A 64 -2.27 9.72 -8.16
N ASP A 65 -1.66 9.22 -9.22
CA ASP A 65 -1.98 9.59 -10.59
C ASP A 65 -3.43 9.26 -10.94
N TYR A 66 -3.90 8.07 -10.55
CA TYR A 66 -5.29 7.68 -10.74
C TYR A 66 -6.25 8.62 -10.01
N ILE A 67 -6.00 8.89 -8.73
CA ILE A 67 -6.86 9.76 -7.93
C ILE A 67 -6.96 11.15 -8.55
N THR A 68 -5.84 11.70 -9.00
CA THR A 68 -5.79 13.04 -9.61
C THR A 68 -6.52 13.07 -10.94
N LYS A 69 -6.30 12.07 -11.81
CA LYS A 69 -6.94 12.03 -13.14
C LYS A 69 -8.45 11.85 -13.06
N HIS A 70 -8.93 11.08 -12.12
CA HIS A 70 -10.36 10.73 -12.02
C HIS A 70 -11.08 11.53 -10.94
N ASN A 71 -10.35 12.39 -10.23
CA ASN A 71 -10.91 13.24 -9.17
C ASN A 71 -11.74 12.43 -8.15
N THR A 72 -11.24 11.27 -7.74
CA THR A 72 -11.93 10.40 -6.80
C THR A 72 -11.88 10.96 -5.38
N THR A 73 -12.91 10.68 -4.60
CA THR A 73 -13.00 11.15 -3.20
C THR A 73 -13.00 10.02 -2.18
N ASN A 74 -13.09 8.78 -2.63
CA ASN A 74 -13.22 7.60 -1.76
C ASN A 74 -12.00 6.68 -1.78
N ILE A 75 -10.88 7.13 -2.36
CA ILE A 75 -9.61 6.40 -2.38
C ILE A 75 -8.56 7.24 -1.64
N ASN A 76 -7.90 6.62 -0.67
CA ASN A 76 -6.93 7.30 0.17
C ASN A 76 -5.67 6.45 0.33
N ILE A 77 -4.56 7.10 0.65
CA ILE A 77 -3.28 6.46 0.96
C ILE A 77 -2.91 6.81 2.39
N LYS A 78 -2.54 5.81 3.19
CA LYS A 78 -1.85 6.00 4.46
C LYS A 78 -0.38 5.64 4.25
N LEU A 79 0.46 6.66 4.23
CA LEU A 79 1.90 6.53 4.06
C LEU A 79 2.54 6.34 5.43
N CYS A 80 3.05 5.13 5.70
CA CYS A 80 3.63 4.76 6.98
C CYS A 80 5.15 4.90 6.92
N MET A 81 5.73 5.73 7.79
CA MET A 81 7.14 6.10 7.75
C MET A 81 7.81 5.85 9.10
N LEU A 82 9.10 5.56 9.05
CA LEU A 82 9.91 5.56 10.26
C LEU A 82 10.04 6.98 10.82
N TYR A 83 10.10 7.05 12.13
CA TYR A 83 10.19 8.32 12.86
C TYR A 83 11.38 9.20 12.41
N ASN A 84 12.53 8.58 12.12
CA ASN A 84 13.77 9.27 11.76
C ASN A 84 13.98 9.45 10.27
N THR A 85 13.05 9.04 9.42
CA THR A 85 13.30 9.07 7.98
C THR A 85 13.16 10.48 7.46
N PHE A 86 14.26 11.03 6.96
CA PHE A 86 14.18 12.13 6.03
C PHE A 86 13.76 11.55 4.70
N SER A 87 12.53 11.82 4.28
CA SER A 87 12.16 11.51 2.92
C SER A 87 12.92 12.48 2.03
N GLY A 88 14.02 12.03 1.45
CA GLY A 88 14.65 12.73 0.33
C GLY A 88 13.79 12.67 -0.92
N GLN A 89 12.57 12.20 -0.78
CA GLN A 89 11.62 12.14 -1.87
C GLN A 89 10.87 13.46 -1.97
N ASN A 90 10.53 13.81 -3.19
CA ASN A 90 9.87 15.05 -3.55
C ASN A 90 8.60 15.23 -2.71
N ASN A 91 8.64 16.15 -1.75
CA ASN A 91 7.55 16.43 -0.83
C ASN A 91 6.24 16.84 -1.49
N THR A 92 6.24 17.17 -2.79
CA THR A 92 5.04 17.58 -3.51
C THR A 92 4.01 16.47 -3.65
N ILE A 93 4.44 15.18 -3.69
CA ILE A 93 3.53 14.05 -3.78
C ILE A 93 2.80 13.83 -2.44
N TYR A 94 3.47 14.12 -1.33
CA TYR A 94 2.96 13.85 0.01
C TYR A 94 2.06 14.95 0.57
N ASN A 95 1.96 16.09 -0.11
CA ASN A 95 1.16 17.23 0.31
C ASN A 95 -0.26 17.22 -0.28
N ASN A 96 -0.84 16.05 -0.44
CA ASN A 96 -2.17 15.89 -1.01
C ASN A 96 -3.19 15.49 0.06
N LYS A 97 -4.39 16.01 -0.05
CA LYS A 97 -5.47 15.75 0.92
C LYS A 97 -5.87 14.28 1.03
N TYR A 98 -5.53 13.46 0.03
CA TYR A 98 -5.82 12.02 0.04
C TYR A 98 -4.66 11.18 0.61
N ILE A 99 -3.55 11.79 1.00
CA ILE A 99 -2.43 11.10 1.63
C ILE A 99 -2.33 11.54 3.09
N GLU A 100 -2.49 10.58 3.99
CA GLU A 100 -2.22 10.78 5.42
C GLU A 100 -0.85 10.19 5.75
N ILE A 101 0.01 10.98 6.37
CA ILE A 101 1.35 10.52 6.77
C ILE A 101 1.31 10.05 8.22
N ILE A 102 1.71 8.80 8.45
CA ILE A 102 1.85 8.21 9.79
C ILE A 102 3.33 7.98 10.04
N LYS A 103 3.97 8.89 10.78
CA LYS A 103 5.42 8.90 11.00
C LYS A 103 5.74 8.70 12.47
N LYS A 104 5.62 7.47 12.95
CA LYS A 104 5.79 7.17 14.38
C LYS A 104 6.58 5.89 14.67
N PHE A 105 7.02 5.16 13.66
CA PHE A 105 7.61 3.83 13.85
C PHE A 105 9.12 3.91 14.04
N ASN A 106 9.65 3.10 14.94
CA ASN A 106 11.08 3.06 15.21
C ASN A 106 11.83 2.09 14.29
N THR A 107 11.16 1.04 13.83
CA THR A 107 11.74 0.02 12.95
C THR A 107 10.81 -0.30 11.79
N HIS A 108 11.39 -0.86 10.72
CA HIS A 108 10.61 -1.37 9.59
C HIS A 108 9.63 -2.46 10.02
N GLU A 109 10.06 -3.33 10.93
CA GLU A 109 9.22 -4.41 11.43
C GLU A 109 7.99 -3.87 12.17
N GLU A 110 8.16 -2.90 13.05
CA GLU A 110 7.06 -2.24 13.77
C GLU A 110 6.08 -1.61 12.80
N ARG A 111 6.59 -0.90 11.80
CA ARG A 111 5.77 -0.29 10.74
C ARG A 111 4.97 -1.33 9.97
N ASP A 112 5.63 -2.39 9.53
CA ASP A 112 5.02 -3.44 8.72
C ASP A 112 3.98 -4.22 9.54
N CYS A 113 4.25 -4.49 10.82
CA CYS A 113 3.27 -5.09 11.72
C CYS A 113 2.01 -4.23 11.83
N TYR A 114 2.18 -2.93 12.01
CA TYR A 114 1.06 -1.98 12.05
C TYR A 114 0.22 -2.06 10.78
N MET A 115 0.88 -2.06 9.61
CA MET A 115 0.16 -2.12 8.34
C MET A 115 -0.58 -3.44 8.17
N THR A 116 0.02 -4.56 8.55
CA THR A 116 -0.67 -5.86 8.52
C THR A 116 -1.89 -5.88 9.44
N GLU A 117 -1.75 -5.36 10.65
CA GLU A 117 -2.83 -5.36 11.65
C GLU A 117 -4.01 -4.45 11.27
N ASN A 118 -3.74 -3.39 10.52
CA ASN A 118 -4.74 -2.40 10.14
C ASN A 118 -5.35 -2.64 8.75
N THR A 119 -4.96 -3.69 8.08
CA THR A 119 -5.46 -4.04 6.76
C THR A 119 -5.99 -5.47 6.73
N THR A 120 -6.83 -5.77 5.73
CA THR A 120 -7.41 -7.09 5.54
C THR A 120 -6.77 -7.82 4.36
N TYR A 121 -6.26 -7.08 3.39
CA TYR A 121 -5.70 -7.63 2.16
C TYR A 121 -4.27 -7.17 1.96
N ASP A 122 -3.47 -8.04 1.32
CA ASP A 122 -2.13 -7.70 0.85
C ASP A 122 -2.07 -7.72 -0.67
N ILE A 123 -1.35 -6.76 -1.23
CA ILE A 123 -0.83 -6.86 -2.60
C ILE A 123 0.68 -6.94 -2.45
N LEU A 124 1.25 -8.10 -2.73
CA LEU A 124 2.69 -8.32 -2.64
C LEU A 124 3.13 -9.44 -3.58
N TRP A 125 4.38 -9.37 -3.98
CA TRP A 125 5.03 -10.41 -4.75
C TRP A 125 6.42 -10.65 -4.17
N VAL A 126 6.74 -11.90 -3.90
CA VAL A 126 8.06 -12.31 -3.41
C VAL A 126 8.83 -12.89 -4.58
N ARG A 127 9.94 -12.21 -4.96
CA ARG A 127 10.82 -12.71 -6.03
C ARG A 127 11.41 -14.04 -5.63
N GLU A 128 11.51 -14.95 -6.60
CA GLU A 128 12.18 -16.25 -6.38
C GLU A 128 13.57 -16.04 -5.77
N GLY A 129 13.87 -16.80 -4.73
CA GLY A 129 15.12 -16.68 -3.99
C GLY A 129 15.15 -15.58 -2.91
N CYS A 130 14.09 -14.79 -2.76
CA CYS A 130 14.02 -13.68 -1.81
C CYS A 130 13.10 -13.96 -0.63
N TRP A 131 13.06 -15.18 -0.14
CA TRP A 131 12.17 -15.59 0.97
C TRP A 131 12.66 -15.13 2.35
N ASP A 132 13.82 -14.51 2.43
CA ASP A 132 14.35 -13.84 3.63
C ASP A 132 14.09 -12.33 3.64
N SER A 133 13.43 -11.79 2.61
CA SER A 133 13.15 -10.36 2.47
C SER A 133 12.05 -9.87 3.42
N GLY A 134 11.96 -8.55 3.59
CA GLY A 134 10.87 -7.93 4.32
C GLY A 134 9.50 -8.23 3.71
N THR A 135 9.42 -8.28 2.37
CA THR A 135 8.19 -8.65 1.67
C THR A 135 7.76 -10.07 2.00
N ALA A 136 8.70 -11.01 2.04
CA ALA A 136 8.41 -12.38 2.45
C ALA A 136 7.94 -12.47 3.90
N GLN A 137 8.52 -11.67 4.79
CA GLN A 137 8.08 -11.58 6.18
C GLN A 137 6.64 -11.08 6.28
N ASN A 138 6.27 -10.10 5.45
CA ASN A 138 4.90 -9.58 5.41
C ASN A 138 3.91 -10.65 4.92
N TYR A 139 4.30 -11.45 3.93
CA TYR A 139 3.51 -12.57 3.46
C TYR A 139 3.24 -13.59 4.59
N VAL A 140 4.27 -13.96 5.32
CA VAL A 140 4.14 -14.90 6.45
C VAL A 140 3.29 -14.29 7.57
N ARG A 141 3.51 -13.01 7.87
CA ARG A 141 2.75 -12.29 8.90
C ARG A 141 1.26 -12.28 8.60
N ARG A 142 0.87 -12.05 7.34
CA ARG A 142 -0.54 -12.08 6.93
C ARG A 142 -1.15 -13.46 7.14
N LYS A 143 -0.47 -14.53 6.76
CA LYS A 143 -0.94 -15.89 6.97
C LYS A 143 -1.16 -16.21 8.44
N PHE A 144 -0.25 -15.76 9.29
CA PHE A 144 -0.34 -15.98 10.72
C PHE A 144 -1.49 -15.20 11.34
N HIS A 145 -1.67 -13.97 10.93
CA HIS A 145 -2.76 -13.10 11.39
C HIS A 145 -4.13 -13.69 11.03
N ILE A 146 -4.30 -14.19 9.81
CA ILE A 146 -5.55 -14.82 9.37
C ILE A 146 -5.85 -16.07 10.20
N LYS A 147 -4.84 -16.86 10.56
CA LYS A 147 -5.03 -18.07 11.36
C LYS A 147 -5.47 -17.78 12.81
N LEU A 148 -5.18 -16.60 13.33
CA LEU A 148 -5.54 -16.19 14.69
C LEU A 148 -6.95 -15.59 14.77
N HIS A 149 -7.52 -15.28 13.64
CA HIS A 149 -8.87 -14.75 13.50
C HIS A 149 -9.78 -15.76 12.84
#